data_2d5cd393a970c41816471fe026b6825b
#
_entry.id   2d5cd393a970c41816471fe026b6825b
#
_cell.length_a   1.000
_cell.length_b   1.000
_cell.length_c   1.000
_cell.angle_alpha   90.00
_cell.angle_beta   90.00
_cell.angle_gamma   90.00
#
_symmetry.space_group_name_H-M   'P 1'
#
loop_
_entity.id
_entity.type
_entity.pdbx_description
1 polymer ?
#
loop_
_entity_poly.entity_id
_entity_poly.type
_entity_poly.pdbx_seq_one_letter_code
_entity_poly.pdbx_strand_id
1 'polypeptide(L)'
;MNNYDVMMMKSEDIYKLMKILTNIGWKSIRETSINRIIYISAVLYSFRNPDESNIFKEDYMFTITLSGPEDPDIENALVNLESNDVIAQSEEGYKVSDNASFSFKAKQDLRKTEWFEDIAYIVGIYGEDKIYDFIFRDPEYREALQGNSIYNLNIGEDNTTVKFLNSFKMAFEEKLYNKEDALDNRKYLELYFEYIFGKILRGEK
;
A
#
# COMPACT_ATOMS: atom_id res chain seq x y z
N MET A 1 4.31 22.05 -4.52
CA MET A 1 3.94 21.37 -5.77
C MET A 1 2.56 21.84 -6.18
N ASN A 2 2.23 21.98 -7.45
CA ASN A 2 0.87 22.36 -7.85
C ASN A 2 -0.01 21.09 -7.94
N ASN A 3 -1.35 21.24 -7.95
CA ASN A 3 -2.28 20.11 -7.98
C ASN A 3 -2.11 19.21 -9.22
N TYR A 4 -1.68 19.79 -10.35
CA TYR A 4 -1.42 19.04 -11.57
C TYR A 4 -0.23 18.10 -11.41
N ASP A 5 0.86 18.57 -10.81
CA ASP A 5 2.05 17.74 -10.58
C ASP A 5 1.74 16.58 -9.63
N VAL A 6 0.95 16.83 -8.57
CA VAL A 6 0.51 15.76 -7.63
C VAL A 6 -0.31 14.71 -8.37
N MET A 7 -1.30 15.13 -9.17
CA MET A 7 -2.12 14.20 -9.96
C MET A 7 -1.25 13.38 -10.92
N MET A 8 -0.30 14.00 -11.61
CA MET A 8 0.57 13.32 -12.57
C MET A 8 1.51 12.31 -11.88
N MET A 9 2.02 12.64 -10.69
CA MET A 9 2.82 11.71 -9.88
C MET A 9 1.99 10.53 -9.40
N LYS A 10 0.77 10.76 -8.90
CA LYS A 10 -0.15 9.68 -8.53
C LYS A 10 -0.50 8.80 -9.72
N SER A 11 -0.74 9.38 -10.90
CA SER A 11 -0.98 8.63 -12.14
C SER A 11 0.21 7.73 -12.48
N GLU A 12 1.44 8.20 -12.35
CA GLU A 12 2.63 7.39 -12.57
C GLU A 12 2.79 6.26 -11.55
N ASP A 13 2.58 6.55 -10.27
CA ASP A 13 2.64 5.55 -9.19
C ASP A 13 1.57 4.45 -9.42
N ILE A 14 0.33 4.84 -9.74
CA ILE A 14 -0.77 3.92 -10.03
C ILE A 14 -0.45 3.06 -11.26
N TYR A 15 0.02 3.66 -12.34
CA TYR A 15 0.40 2.91 -13.55
C TYR A 15 1.48 1.88 -13.25
N LYS A 16 2.53 2.25 -12.51
CA LYS A 16 3.61 1.34 -12.11
C LYS A 16 3.07 0.19 -11.26
N LEU A 17 2.28 0.50 -10.23
CA LEU A 17 1.66 -0.51 -9.39
C LEU A 17 0.80 -1.48 -10.20
N MET A 18 -0.07 -0.97 -11.07
CA MET A 18 -0.92 -1.80 -11.91
C MET A 18 -0.11 -2.70 -12.85
N LYS A 19 0.99 -2.18 -13.41
CA LYS A 19 1.88 -2.96 -14.27
C LYS A 19 2.57 -4.08 -13.50
N ILE A 20 3.05 -3.81 -12.28
CA ILE A 20 3.64 -4.82 -11.40
C ILE A 20 2.60 -5.90 -11.07
N LEU A 21 1.40 -5.52 -10.66
CA LEU A 21 0.31 -6.47 -10.35
C LEU A 21 -0.08 -7.32 -11.57
N THR A 22 -0.14 -6.71 -12.75
CA THR A 22 -0.40 -7.44 -14.00
C THR A 22 0.69 -8.48 -14.27
N ASN A 23 1.96 -8.13 -14.06
CA ASN A 23 3.09 -9.05 -14.25
C ASN A 23 3.05 -10.26 -13.31
N ILE A 24 2.49 -10.12 -12.11
CA ILE A 24 2.28 -11.24 -11.17
C ILE A 24 0.95 -11.97 -11.37
N GLY A 25 0.20 -11.64 -12.44
CA GLY A 25 -0.95 -12.40 -12.89
C GLY A 25 -2.32 -11.80 -12.58
N TRP A 26 -2.41 -10.58 -12.06
CA TRP A 26 -3.70 -9.90 -11.87
C TRP A 26 -4.24 -9.44 -13.23
N LYS A 27 -5.49 -9.80 -13.51
CA LYS A 27 -6.12 -9.50 -14.81
C LYS A 27 -6.81 -8.13 -14.83
N SER A 28 -7.32 -7.72 -13.70
CA SER A 28 -7.98 -6.43 -13.48
C SER A 28 -7.78 -6.02 -12.02
N ILE A 29 -7.85 -4.74 -11.73
CA ILE A 29 -7.58 -4.19 -10.40
C ILE A 29 -8.68 -3.18 -10.08
N ARG A 30 -9.42 -3.41 -9.00
CA ARG A 30 -10.45 -2.47 -8.53
C ARG A 30 -9.80 -1.23 -7.93
N GLU A 31 -10.43 -0.08 -8.10
CA GLU A 31 -9.98 1.18 -7.49
C GLU A 31 -9.77 1.05 -5.98
N THR A 32 -10.70 0.40 -5.30
CA THR A 32 -10.59 0.16 -3.86
C THR A 32 -9.34 -0.66 -3.49
N SER A 33 -8.91 -1.56 -4.36
CA SER A 33 -7.68 -2.35 -4.16
C SER A 33 -6.43 -1.52 -4.43
N ILE A 34 -6.48 -0.62 -5.41
CA ILE A 34 -5.40 0.36 -5.65
C ILE A 34 -5.20 1.21 -4.39
N ASN A 35 -6.28 1.81 -3.88
CA ASN A 35 -6.27 2.60 -2.65
C ASN A 35 -5.66 1.83 -1.47
N ARG A 36 -6.10 0.59 -1.25
CA ARG A 36 -5.63 -0.27 -0.15
C ARG A 36 -4.15 -0.61 -0.26
N ILE A 37 -3.69 -0.97 -1.47
CA ILE A 37 -2.28 -1.36 -1.67
C ILE A 37 -1.37 -0.15 -1.52
N ILE A 38 -1.76 1.02 -2.04
CA ILE A 38 -0.97 2.25 -1.87
C ILE A 38 -0.95 2.67 -0.39
N TYR A 39 -2.08 2.57 0.33
CA TYR A 39 -2.13 2.81 1.77
C TYR A 39 -1.19 1.89 2.55
N ILE A 40 -1.26 0.57 2.32
CA ILE A 40 -0.34 -0.40 2.94
C ILE A 40 1.11 -0.02 2.62
N SER A 41 1.40 0.30 1.36
CA SER A 41 2.74 0.71 0.93
C SER A 41 3.21 1.95 1.69
N ALA A 42 2.35 2.96 1.83
CA ALA A 42 2.67 4.20 2.53
C ALA A 42 2.94 3.97 4.02
N VAL A 43 2.08 3.20 4.71
CA VAL A 43 2.24 2.91 6.15
C VAL A 43 3.50 2.09 6.40
N LEU A 44 3.69 1.01 5.66
CA LEU A 44 4.77 0.07 5.91
C LEU A 44 6.14 0.58 5.48
N TYR A 45 6.19 1.62 4.62
CA TYR A 45 7.45 2.27 4.25
C TYR A 45 8.17 2.85 5.47
N SER A 46 7.45 3.48 6.39
CA SER A 46 8.01 4.04 7.63
C SER A 46 8.61 2.97 8.56
N PHE A 47 8.02 1.77 8.60
CA PHE A 47 8.59 0.64 9.34
C PHE A 47 9.84 0.06 8.65
N ARG A 48 9.79 -0.06 7.33
CA ARG A 48 10.90 -0.62 6.53
C ARG A 48 12.13 0.27 6.54
N ASN A 49 11.92 1.59 6.52
CA ASN A 49 12.97 2.60 6.39
C ASN A 49 12.86 3.65 7.52
N PRO A 50 13.15 3.27 8.78
CA PRO A 50 12.92 4.14 9.94
C PRO A 50 13.80 5.39 9.97
N ASP A 51 14.93 5.38 9.26
CA ASP A 51 15.90 6.49 9.20
C ASP A 51 15.63 7.43 8.01
N GLU A 52 14.58 7.16 7.20
CA GLU A 52 14.23 7.95 6.03
C GLU A 52 12.87 8.62 6.21
N SER A 53 12.71 9.82 5.62
CA SER A 53 11.38 10.41 5.49
C SER A 53 10.48 9.55 4.60
N ASN A 54 9.21 9.38 4.99
CA ASN A 54 8.25 8.61 4.21
C ASN A 54 7.98 9.30 2.86
N ILE A 55 8.33 8.61 1.77
CA ILE A 55 8.24 9.12 0.38
C ILE A 55 6.81 9.28 -0.12
N PHE A 56 5.81 8.80 0.60
CA PHE A 56 4.39 8.94 0.27
C PHE A 56 3.73 10.13 0.98
N LYS A 57 4.35 10.67 2.04
CA LYS A 57 3.73 11.61 2.98
C LYS A 57 3.28 12.92 2.35
N GLU A 58 4.01 13.40 1.34
CA GLU A 58 3.68 14.66 0.66
C GLU A 58 2.69 14.48 -0.49
N ASP A 59 2.54 13.24 -0.98
CA ASP A 59 1.77 12.94 -2.17
C ASP A 59 0.40 12.34 -1.86
N TYR A 60 0.23 11.68 -0.71
CA TYR A 60 -0.97 10.92 -0.38
C TYR A 60 -1.59 11.36 0.95
N MET A 61 -2.93 11.45 0.95
CA MET A 61 -3.72 11.78 2.13
C MET A 61 -4.95 10.87 2.19
N PHE A 62 -4.85 9.79 2.98
CA PHE A 62 -5.92 8.82 3.10
C PHE A 62 -6.95 9.24 4.13
N THR A 63 -8.21 9.11 3.78
CA THR A 63 -9.38 9.22 4.66
C THR A 63 -10.00 7.83 4.88
N ILE A 64 -10.83 7.73 5.92
CA ILE A 64 -11.53 6.50 6.25
C ILE A 64 -12.85 6.45 5.49
N THR A 65 -13.10 5.33 4.81
CA THR A 65 -14.42 5.01 4.27
C THR A 65 -14.83 3.60 4.70
N LEU A 66 -16.11 3.25 4.52
CA LEU A 66 -16.58 1.88 4.79
C LEU A 66 -15.96 0.84 3.85
N SER A 67 -15.40 1.29 2.74
CA SER A 67 -14.72 0.44 1.76
C SER A 67 -13.23 0.26 2.03
N GLY A 68 -12.67 1.01 2.97
CA GLY A 68 -11.24 1.02 3.29
C GLY A 68 -10.65 2.43 3.30
N PRO A 69 -9.33 2.57 3.37
CA PRO A 69 -8.63 3.83 3.17
C PRO A 69 -8.83 4.31 1.73
N GLU A 70 -9.07 5.60 1.56
CA GLU A 70 -9.31 6.25 0.28
C GLU A 70 -8.57 7.59 0.20
N ASP A 71 -7.86 7.80 -0.87
CA ASP A 71 -7.33 9.10 -1.26
C ASP A 71 -8.11 9.59 -2.48
N PRO A 72 -8.88 10.71 -2.36
CA PRO A 72 -9.79 11.16 -3.42
C PRO A 72 -9.09 11.53 -4.73
N ASP A 73 -7.80 11.83 -4.71
CA ASP A 73 -7.04 12.12 -5.92
C ASP A 73 -6.66 10.86 -6.72
N ILE A 74 -6.82 9.66 -6.15
CA ILE A 74 -6.60 8.41 -6.87
C ILE A 74 -7.64 8.26 -7.99
N GLU A 75 -8.91 8.60 -7.74
CA GLU A 75 -9.94 8.62 -8.78
C GLU A 75 -9.55 9.57 -9.93
N ASN A 76 -9.13 10.78 -9.61
CA ASN A 76 -8.67 11.75 -10.61
C ASN A 76 -7.48 11.23 -11.44
N ALA A 77 -6.55 10.54 -10.79
CA ALA A 77 -5.39 9.95 -11.46
C ALA A 77 -5.79 8.77 -12.37
N LEU A 78 -6.77 7.96 -11.97
CA LEU A 78 -7.33 6.90 -12.81
C LEU A 78 -8.04 7.46 -14.05
N VAL A 79 -8.86 8.51 -13.87
CA VAL A 79 -9.50 9.22 -14.98
C VAL A 79 -8.46 9.80 -15.95
N ASN A 80 -7.36 10.35 -15.43
CA ASN A 80 -6.26 10.84 -16.25
C ASN A 80 -5.59 9.73 -17.05
N LEU A 81 -5.32 8.57 -16.44
CA LEU A 81 -4.73 7.41 -17.13
C LEU A 81 -5.67 6.83 -18.19
N GLU A 82 -6.95 6.75 -17.90
CA GLU A 82 -7.97 6.29 -18.86
C GLU A 82 -8.12 7.24 -20.06
N SER A 83 -8.18 8.55 -19.80
CA SER A 83 -8.28 9.59 -20.84
C SER A 83 -7.05 9.64 -21.76
N ASN A 84 -5.93 9.06 -21.34
CA ASN A 84 -4.71 8.91 -22.15
C ASN A 84 -4.52 7.50 -22.71
N ASP A 85 -5.56 6.66 -22.68
CA ASP A 85 -5.55 5.28 -23.20
C ASP A 85 -4.49 4.37 -22.52
N VAL A 86 -4.01 4.74 -21.33
CA VAL A 86 -3.00 3.99 -20.56
C VAL A 86 -3.64 2.80 -19.85
N ILE A 87 -4.85 3.00 -19.35
CA ILE A 87 -5.68 1.96 -18.73
C ILE A 87 -7.06 1.97 -19.35
N ALA A 88 -7.79 0.88 -19.21
CA ALA A 88 -9.18 0.75 -19.61
C ALA A 88 -10.03 0.22 -18.46
N GLN A 89 -11.18 0.84 -18.22
CA GLN A 89 -12.16 0.38 -17.25
C GLN A 89 -12.96 -0.82 -17.80
N SER A 90 -13.26 -1.77 -16.93
CA SER A 90 -14.12 -2.93 -17.19
C SER A 90 -15.03 -3.18 -15.98
N GLU A 91 -15.99 -4.10 -16.09
CA GLU A 91 -16.87 -4.50 -14.97
C GLU A 91 -16.09 -5.06 -13.77
N GLU A 92 -14.91 -5.65 -14.02
CA GLU A 92 -14.07 -6.25 -12.99
C GLU A 92 -13.04 -5.28 -12.40
N GLY A 93 -12.92 -4.05 -12.91
CA GLY A 93 -11.94 -3.04 -12.53
C GLY A 93 -11.13 -2.53 -13.73
N TYR A 94 -9.98 -1.93 -13.45
CA TYR A 94 -9.09 -1.35 -14.44
C TYR A 94 -8.08 -2.36 -14.95
N LYS A 95 -7.70 -2.26 -16.21
CA LYS A 95 -6.67 -3.06 -16.88
C LYS A 95 -5.66 -2.14 -17.54
N VAL A 96 -4.39 -2.49 -17.49
CA VAL A 96 -3.36 -1.80 -18.26
C VAL A 96 -3.57 -2.11 -19.75
N SER A 97 -3.60 -1.08 -20.61
CA SER A 97 -3.78 -1.23 -22.05
C SER A 97 -2.57 -1.92 -22.68
N ASP A 98 -2.80 -2.73 -23.70
CA ASP A 98 -1.71 -3.34 -24.47
C ASP A 98 -0.83 -2.24 -25.07
N ASN A 99 0.48 -2.36 -24.92
CA ASN A 99 1.48 -1.37 -25.37
C ASN A 99 1.40 0.01 -24.65
N ALA A 100 0.66 0.13 -23.56
CA ALA A 100 0.62 1.37 -22.80
C ALA A 100 2.02 1.73 -22.29
N SER A 101 2.34 3.01 -22.37
CA SER A 101 3.50 3.60 -21.72
C SER A 101 3.07 4.93 -21.11
N PHE A 102 3.39 5.14 -19.85
CA PHE A 102 3.15 6.39 -19.18
C PHE A 102 4.39 6.78 -18.38
N SER A 103 4.82 8.01 -18.55
CA SER A 103 5.96 8.55 -17.82
C SER A 103 5.74 10.03 -17.61
N PHE A 104 5.81 10.45 -16.36
CA PHE A 104 5.85 11.85 -15.99
C PHE A 104 7.32 12.27 -15.85
N LYS A 105 7.70 13.37 -16.52
CA LYS A 105 9.09 13.86 -16.56
C LYS A 105 9.62 14.40 -15.22
N ALA A 106 8.84 14.35 -14.15
CA ALA A 106 9.35 14.65 -12.82
C ALA A 106 10.38 13.61 -12.43
N LYS A 107 11.29 13.98 -11.53
CA LYS A 107 12.35 13.11 -11.03
C LYS A 107 11.74 11.83 -10.46
N GLN A 108 11.80 10.74 -11.20
CA GLN A 108 11.27 9.45 -10.79
C GLN A 108 11.94 9.03 -9.48
N ASP A 109 11.15 8.77 -8.44
CA ASP A 109 11.67 8.12 -7.25
C ASP A 109 11.65 6.59 -7.47
N LEU A 110 12.80 6.06 -7.87
CA LEU A 110 12.98 4.63 -8.11
C LEU A 110 12.65 3.81 -6.85
N ARG A 111 12.84 4.38 -5.65
CA ARG A 111 12.52 3.72 -4.37
C ARG A 111 11.04 3.37 -4.25
N LYS A 112 10.12 4.21 -4.78
CA LYS A 112 8.69 3.86 -4.81
C LYS A 112 8.41 2.65 -5.68
N THR A 113 9.07 2.56 -6.85
CA THR A 113 8.88 1.42 -7.76
C THR A 113 9.37 0.12 -7.12
N GLU A 114 10.58 0.10 -6.60
CA GLU A 114 11.17 -1.04 -5.90
C GLU A 114 10.31 -1.45 -4.69
N TRP A 115 9.80 -0.47 -3.95
CA TRP A 115 8.93 -0.72 -2.82
C TRP A 115 7.56 -1.28 -3.23
N PHE A 116 6.96 -0.81 -4.32
CA PHE A 116 5.75 -1.41 -4.87
C PHE A 116 5.97 -2.85 -5.34
N GLU A 117 7.13 -3.18 -5.89
CA GLU A 117 7.49 -4.55 -6.23
C GLU A 117 7.54 -5.44 -4.98
N ASP A 118 8.19 -4.98 -3.90
CA ASP A 118 8.23 -5.70 -2.62
C ASP A 118 6.83 -5.93 -2.05
N ILE A 119 6.01 -4.90 -1.98
CA ILE A 119 4.64 -4.99 -1.43
C ILE A 119 3.74 -5.85 -2.34
N ALA A 120 3.78 -5.64 -3.65
CA ALA A 120 2.97 -6.42 -4.58
C ALA A 120 3.35 -7.90 -4.54
N TYR A 121 4.62 -8.25 -4.38
CA TYR A 121 5.06 -9.62 -4.20
C TYR A 121 4.48 -10.24 -2.94
N ILE A 122 4.49 -9.52 -1.81
CA ILE A 122 3.99 -10.03 -0.54
C ILE A 122 2.46 -10.16 -0.55
N VAL A 123 1.73 -9.08 -0.93
CA VAL A 123 0.26 -9.05 -0.85
C VAL A 123 -0.43 -9.62 -2.08
N GLY A 124 0.22 -9.53 -3.24
CA GLY A 124 -0.37 -9.90 -4.53
C GLY A 124 -0.71 -11.38 -4.65
N ILE A 125 0.04 -12.24 -3.97
CA ILE A 125 -0.22 -13.69 -3.96
C ILE A 125 -1.50 -14.07 -3.22
N TYR A 126 -2.00 -13.22 -2.32
CA TYR A 126 -3.22 -13.47 -1.55
C TYR A 126 -4.50 -12.99 -2.27
N GLY A 127 -4.36 -12.10 -3.24
CA GLY A 127 -5.48 -11.56 -4.03
C GLY A 127 -6.28 -10.46 -3.32
N GLU A 128 -7.15 -9.80 -4.09
CA GLU A 128 -7.91 -8.61 -3.65
C GLU A 128 -8.73 -8.83 -2.38
N ASP A 129 -9.43 -9.97 -2.27
CA ASP A 129 -10.30 -10.25 -1.14
C ASP A 129 -9.54 -10.38 0.17
N LYS A 130 -8.33 -10.92 0.12
CA LYS A 130 -7.48 -11.05 1.32
C LYS A 130 -6.82 -9.73 1.71
N ILE A 131 -6.55 -8.85 0.75
CA ILE A 131 -6.10 -7.49 1.01
C ILE A 131 -7.22 -6.70 1.70
N TYR A 132 -8.49 -6.89 1.28
CA TYR A 132 -9.64 -6.34 1.98
C TYR A 132 -9.66 -6.78 3.44
N ASP A 133 -9.61 -8.08 3.71
CA ASP A 133 -9.60 -8.66 5.07
C ASP A 133 -8.42 -8.13 5.90
N PHE A 134 -7.26 -7.91 5.28
CA PHE A 134 -6.07 -7.36 5.93
C PHE A 134 -6.30 -5.92 6.40
N ILE A 135 -6.85 -5.04 5.56
CA ILE A 135 -7.13 -3.64 5.91
C ILE A 135 -8.05 -3.54 7.12
N PHE A 136 -9.10 -4.37 7.18
CA PHE A 136 -10.04 -4.36 8.31
C PHE A 136 -9.44 -4.92 9.61
N ARG A 137 -8.23 -5.46 9.57
CA ARG A 137 -7.43 -5.85 10.73
C ARG A 137 -6.30 -4.89 11.04
N ASP A 138 -6.07 -3.91 10.16
CA ASP A 138 -5.05 -2.88 10.36
C ASP A 138 -5.33 -2.08 11.63
N PRO A 139 -4.38 -1.97 12.58
CA PRO A 139 -4.61 -1.29 13.86
C PRO A 139 -4.99 0.19 13.70
N GLU A 140 -4.32 0.93 12.83
CA GLU A 140 -4.62 2.35 12.58
C GLU A 140 -6.03 2.52 12.01
N TYR A 141 -6.38 1.74 10.99
CA TYR A 141 -7.69 1.79 10.36
C TYR A 141 -8.81 1.43 11.35
N ARG A 142 -8.61 0.42 12.21
CA ARG A 142 -9.59 0.02 13.24
C ARG A 142 -9.78 1.07 14.32
N GLU A 143 -8.71 1.68 14.79
CA GLU A 143 -8.77 2.75 15.79
C GLU A 143 -9.53 3.94 15.22
N ALA A 144 -9.24 4.31 13.99
CA ALA A 144 -9.87 5.40 13.30
C ALA A 144 -11.38 5.17 13.06
N LEU A 145 -11.80 3.95 12.70
CA LEU A 145 -13.23 3.59 12.59
C LEU A 145 -14.01 3.72 13.91
N GLN A 146 -13.36 3.48 15.05
CA GLN A 146 -13.98 3.56 16.37
C GLN A 146 -14.12 5.01 16.87
N GLY A 147 -13.33 5.91 16.34
CA GLY A 147 -13.22 7.29 16.83
C GLY A 147 -14.35 8.24 16.44
N ASN A 148 -15.35 7.83 15.66
CA ASN A 148 -16.52 8.64 15.22
C ASN A 148 -16.18 10.00 14.56
N SER A 149 -14.98 10.21 14.09
CA SER A 149 -14.56 11.44 13.41
C SER A 149 -13.98 11.13 12.03
N ILE A 150 -14.13 12.09 11.12
CA ILE A 150 -13.45 12.04 9.81
C ILE A 150 -11.96 12.24 10.10
N TYR A 151 -11.20 11.14 10.15
CA TYR A 151 -9.76 11.19 10.33
C TYR A 151 -9.04 10.99 9.02
N ASN A 152 -8.04 11.83 8.81
CA ASN A 152 -6.97 11.49 7.90
C ASN A 152 -6.14 10.38 8.56
N LEU A 153 -6.00 9.25 7.89
CA LEU A 153 -5.17 8.16 8.37
C LEU A 153 -3.70 8.60 8.38
N ASN A 154 -3.05 8.42 9.52
CA ASN A 154 -1.63 8.74 9.63
C ASN A 154 -0.81 7.68 8.88
N ILE A 155 0.04 8.09 7.96
CA ILE A 155 0.98 7.21 7.24
C ILE A 155 2.44 7.39 7.69
N GLY A 156 2.67 8.21 8.72
CA GLY A 156 3.99 8.49 9.28
C GLY A 156 4.44 7.49 10.36
N GLU A 157 5.54 7.81 11.00
CA GLU A 157 6.16 7.00 12.06
C GLU A 157 5.25 6.80 13.28
N ASP A 158 4.38 7.77 13.55
CA ASP A 158 3.40 7.72 14.65
C ASP A 158 2.17 6.85 14.37
N ASN A 159 2.07 6.24 13.20
CA ASN A 159 1.00 5.34 12.82
C ASN A 159 0.92 4.15 13.79
N THR A 160 -0.30 3.79 14.22
CA THR A 160 -0.54 2.71 15.19
C THR A 160 -0.06 1.35 14.68
N THR A 161 -0.15 1.09 13.38
CA THR A 161 0.36 -0.15 12.77
C THR A 161 1.89 -0.20 12.79
N VAL A 162 2.56 0.92 12.56
CA VAL A 162 4.03 1.02 12.66
C VAL A 162 4.48 0.76 14.11
N LYS A 163 3.79 1.36 15.09
CA LYS A 163 4.05 1.11 16.52
C LYS A 163 3.85 -0.36 16.90
N PHE A 164 2.79 -0.97 16.38
CA PHE A 164 2.54 -2.39 16.60
C PHE A 164 3.65 -3.27 16.01
N LEU A 165 4.08 -3.00 14.78
CA LEU A 165 5.18 -3.72 14.14
C LEU A 165 6.50 -3.57 14.89
N ASN A 166 6.81 -2.38 15.38
CA ASN A 166 8.01 -2.17 16.22
C ASN A 166 7.92 -2.97 17.51
N SER A 167 6.76 -3.01 18.17
CA SER A 167 6.56 -3.83 19.37
C SER A 167 6.68 -5.33 19.08
N PHE A 168 6.14 -5.79 17.94
CA PHE A 168 6.29 -7.16 17.48
C PHE A 168 7.76 -7.52 17.24
N LYS A 169 8.51 -6.64 16.56
CA LYS A 169 9.94 -6.80 16.33
C LYS A 169 10.71 -6.91 17.66
N MET A 170 10.48 -5.98 18.58
CA MET A 170 11.14 -6.00 19.90
C MET A 170 10.87 -7.29 20.66
N ALA A 171 9.60 -7.72 20.74
CA ALA A 171 9.21 -8.95 21.42
C ALA A 171 9.82 -10.21 20.78
N PHE A 172 10.06 -10.18 19.47
CA PHE A 172 10.73 -11.27 18.76
C PHE A 172 12.23 -11.27 19.07
N GLU A 173 12.89 -10.11 19.03
CA GLU A 173 14.32 -9.95 19.30
C GLU A 173 14.69 -10.32 20.76
N GLU A 174 13.83 -10.03 21.73
CA GLU A 174 14.01 -10.44 23.12
C GLU A 174 14.12 -11.96 23.30
N LYS A 175 13.52 -12.74 22.38
CA LYS A 175 13.55 -14.21 22.41
C LYS A 175 14.70 -14.84 21.63
N LEU A 176 15.46 -14.04 20.87
CA LEU A 176 16.64 -14.53 20.16
C LEU A 176 17.80 -14.71 21.14
N TYR A 177 18.39 -15.91 21.12
CA TYR A 177 19.53 -16.24 21.98
C TYR A 177 20.80 -15.48 21.61
N ASN A 178 20.95 -15.09 20.33
CA ASN A 178 22.09 -14.33 19.82
C ASN A 178 21.59 -13.09 19.08
N LYS A 179 22.17 -11.92 19.38
CA LYS A 179 21.87 -10.68 18.67
C LYS A 179 22.33 -10.69 17.19
N GLU A 180 23.21 -11.63 16.82
CA GLU A 180 23.66 -11.82 15.43
C GLU A 180 22.58 -12.43 14.56
N ASP A 181 21.51 -13.01 15.15
CA ASP A 181 20.35 -13.56 14.45
C ASP A 181 19.25 -12.50 14.20
N ALA A 182 19.50 -11.22 14.52
CA ALA A 182 18.53 -10.16 14.30
C ALA A 182 18.21 -10.03 12.79
N LEU A 183 16.91 -10.12 12.49
CA LEU A 183 16.40 -10.03 11.12
C LEU A 183 16.35 -8.57 10.68
N ASP A 184 16.44 -8.33 9.38
CA ASP A 184 16.14 -7.01 8.84
C ASP A 184 14.64 -6.69 8.88
N ASN A 185 14.26 -5.41 8.72
CA ASN A 185 12.86 -5.00 8.78
C ASN A 185 12.01 -5.63 7.68
N ARG A 186 12.59 -5.99 6.52
CA ARG A 186 11.88 -6.70 5.45
C ARG A 186 11.43 -8.08 5.92
N LYS A 187 12.31 -8.81 6.60
CA LYS A 187 11.97 -10.14 7.12
C LYS A 187 10.91 -10.09 8.21
N TYR A 188 10.92 -9.06 9.06
CA TYR A 188 9.83 -8.85 10.03
C TYR A 188 8.50 -8.56 9.34
N LEU A 189 8.48 -7.81 8.23
CA LEU A 189 7.26 -7.59 7.43
C LEU A 189 6.74 -8.90 6.84
N GLU A 190 7.61 -9.74 6.25
CA GLU A 190 7.21 -11.05 5.74
C GLU A 190 6.56 -11.91 6.83
N LEU A 191 7.18 -12.01 8.01
CA LEU A 191 6.65 -12.76 9.15
C LEU A 191 5.32 -12.18 9.66
N TYR A 192 5.18 -10.87 9.68
CA TYR A 192 3.93 -10.19 10.05
C TYR A 192 2.80 -10.53 9.06
N PHE A 193 3.08 -10.46 7.77
CA PHE A 193 2.11 -10.81 6.74
C PHE A 193 1.72 -12.29 6.82
N GLU A 194 2.69 -13.20 6.96
CA GLU A 194 2.41 -14.63 7.15
C GLU A 194 1.49 -14.86 8.37
N TYR A 195 1.77 -14.18 9.47
CA TYR A 195 0.96 -14.29 10.68
C TYR A 195 -0.47 -13.78 10.46
N ILE A 196 -0.65 -12.58 9.90
CA ILE A 196 -1.98 -11.99 9.69
C ILE A 196 -2.76 -12.77 8.63
N PHE A 197 -2.16 -13.08 7.48
CA PHE A 197 -2.83 -13.87 6.43
C PHE A 197 -3.10 -15.31 6.90
N GLY A 198 -2.22 -15.89 7.70
CA GLY A 198 -2.47 -17.17 8.34
C GLY A 198 -3.72 -17.16 9.22
N LYS A 199 -3.95 -16.07 9.99
CA LYS A 199 -5.20 -15.89 10.75
C LYS A 199 -6.41 -15.69 9.83
N ILE A 200 -6.30 -14.84 8.81
CA ILE A 200 -7.37 -14.59 7.83
C ILE A 200 -7.79 -15.91 7.15
N LEU A 201 -6.85 -16.72 6.69
CA LEU A 201 -7.12 -17.97 6.02
C LEU A 201 -7.78 -19.03 6.94
N ARG A 202 -7.50 -18.99 8.24
CA ARG A 202 -8.14 -19.86 9.24
C ARG A 202 -9.48 -19.33 9.75
N GLY A 203 -9.91 -18.14 9.33
CA GLY A 203 -11.12 -17.48 9.81
C GLY A 203 -11.05 -17.01 11.26
N GLU A 204 -9.84 -16.87 11.82
CA GLU A 204 -9.62 -16.38 13.18
C GLU A 204 -9.88 -14.86 13.22
N LYS A 205 -10.65 -14.41 14.24
CA LYS A 205 -11.00 -12.99 14.44
C LYS A 205 -9.93 -12.24 15.23
#